data_0883404fcce26639fd07eff0e3934fbd
#
_entry.id   0883404fcce26639fd07eff0e3934fbd
#
_cell.length_a   1.000
_cell.length_b   1.000
_cell.length_c   1.000
_cell.angle_alpha   90.00
_cell.angle_beta   90.00
_cell.angle_gamma   90.00
#
_symmetry.space_group_name_H-M   'P 1'
#
loop_
_entity.id
_entity.type
_entity.pdbx_description
1 polymer ?
#
loop_
_entity_poly.entity_id
_entity_poly.type
_entity_poly.pdbx_seq_one_letter_code
_entity_poly.pdbx_strand_id
1 'polypeptide(L)'
;MRKYLLATAALCALAASANAESVRMSVGSYNLNNLPFPVAASLGFYKDEGLDVTTENFAQGGSKVLQALVAGSTDVAVGFYDHTIQMQSQNKHVVGFVQLARNSGLVLAGTNDTDFDPAKPETIKGKKVGITSPGSSSDFFIRYYMKQHNLSDNDISIIGVGSGAAAVAALQQGKIDLLVNYDPAATIVVERGLGKILIDARSDQGAKDVYGGIYPTSVLYATQDYINANPEVIQKVTNATVRALHWMKQHSAEEIVAKLPDDFVSGDKQTYIKAVEAAKAIFSEDGKFEPADLETPLAVLKSFNDAVAKATIDLNTTYTNKFVKAAASKGGN
;
A
#
# COMPACT_ATOMS: atom_id res chain seq x y z
N MET A 1 29.95 -1.42 -75.19
CA MET A 1 29.44 -0.44 -74.23
C MET A 1 28.43 -1.17 -73.32
N ARG A 2 28.87 -1.59 -72.14
CA ARG A 2 28.01 -2.30 -71.15
C ARG A 2 27.54 -1.26 -70.12
N LYS A 3 26.22 -1.07 -70.04
CA LYS A 3 25.58 -0.21 -69.03
C LYS A 3 25.36 -1.05 -67.76
N TYR A 4 26.02 -0.68 -66.68
CA TYR A 4 25.73 -1.21 -65.36
C TYR A 4 24.56 -0.41 -64.73
N LEU A 5 23.46 -1.08 -64.50
CA LEU A 5 22.38 -0.58 -63.66
C LEU A 5 22.73 -0.93 -62.20
N LEU A 6 23.00 0.08 -61.38
CA LEU A 6 23.06 -0.01 -59.95
C LEU A 6 21.63 0.06 -59.38
N ALA A 7 21.14 -1.07 -58.86
CA ALA A 7 19.90 -1.13 -58.11
C ALA A 7 20.21 -0.81 -56.65
N THR A 8 19.86 0.41 -56.22
CA THR A 8 19.93 0.85 -54.81
C THR A 8 18.70 0.29 -54.07
N ALA A 9 18.87 -0.78 -53.31
CA ALA A 9 17.83 -1.28 -52.42
C ALA A 9 17.74 -0.32 -51.21
N ALA A 10 16.70 0.50 -51.15
CA ALA A 10 16.34 1.28 -49.98
C ALA A 10 15.71 0.35 -48.94
N LEU A 11 16.48 0.03 -47.91
CA LEU A 11 15.98 -0.68 -46.70
C LEU A 11 15.16 0.34 -45.89
N CYS A 12 13.85 0.38 -46.11
CA CYS A 12 12.93 1.07 -45.19
C CYS A 12 12.87 0.28 -43.88
N ALA A 13 13.66 0.69 -42.90
CA ALA A 13 13.47 0.26 -41.51
C ALA A 13 12.11 0.84 -41.06
N LEU A 14 11.07 0.02 -41.06
CA LEU A 14 9.83 0.29 -40.35
C LEU A 14 10.19 0.28 -38.84
N ALA A 15 10.46 1.47 -38.30
CA ALA A 15 10.39 1.67 -36.87
C ALA A 15 8.90 1.46 -36.49
N ALA A 16 8.54 0.25 -36.10
CA ALA A 16 7.30 0.01 -35.42
C ALA A 16 7.33 0.90 -34.17
N SER A 17 6.54 1.97 -34.18
CA SER A 17 6.23 2.70 -32.95
C SER A 17 5.57 1.69 -32.04
N ALA A 18 6.32 1.13 -31.09
CA ALA A 18 5.74 0.32 -30.04
C ALA A 18 4.77 1.23 -29.30
N ASN A 19 3.47 1.07 -29.54
CA ASN A 19 2.46 1.75 -28.75
C ASN A 19 2.70 1.32 -27.30
N ALA A 20 2.81 2.31 -26.39
CA ALA A 20 2.92 2.01 -24.98
C ALA A 20 1.71 1.18 -24.53
N GLU A 21 1.97 0.12 -23.77
CA GLU A 21 0.90 -0.71 -23.23
C GLU A 21 0.16 0.04 -22.13
N SER A 22 -1.15 0.21 -22.29
CA SER A 22 -1.98 0.93 -21.32
C SER A 22 -2.28 0.04 -20.11
N VAL A 23 -2.07 0.58 -18.91
CA VAL A 23 -2.32 -0.10 -17.62
C VAL A 23 -3.07 0.83 -16.69
N ARG A 24 -4.22 0.39 -16.20
CA ARG A 24 -4.98 1.10 -15.18
C ARG A 24 -4.48 0.67 -13.80
N MET A 25 -3.90 1.61 -13.05
CA MET A 25 -3.41 1.36 -11.70
C MET A 25 -4.17 2.21 -10.70
N SER A 26 -4.69 1.60 -9.65
CA SER A 26 -5.46 2.32 -8.63
C SER A 26 -4.86 2.19 -7.25
N VAL A 27 -4.97 3.25 -6.45
CA VAL A 27 -4.47 3.32 -5.08
C VAL A 27 -5.59 3.73 -4.12
N GLY A 28 -5.59 3.15 -2.91
CA GLY A 28 -6.62 3.42 -1.90
C GLY A 28 -6.47 4.75 -1.17
N SER A 29 -5.29 5.32 -1.21
CA SER A 29 -4.95 6.66 -0.73
C SER A 29 -3.48 6.96 -1.02
N TYR A 30 -3.15 8.26 -1.05
CA TYR A 30 -1.76 8.73 -1.10
C TYR A 30 -1.15 8.78 0.31
N ASN A 31 -1.11 7.60 0.97
CA ASN A 31 -0.37 7.43 2.21
C ASN A 31 1.08 7.01 1.93
N LEU A 32 1.96 7.13 2.93
CA LEU A 32 3.38 6.89 2.72
C LEU A 32 3.72 5.42 2.47
N ASN A 33 2.90 4.46 2.92
CA ASN A 33 3.13 3.05 2.62
C ASN A 33 3.10 2.76 1.10
N ASN A 34 2.35 3.58 0.35
CA ASN A 34 2.19 3.46 -1.10
C ASN A 34 3.24 4.28 -1.90
N LEU A 35 4.13 5.00 -1.22
CA LEU A 35 5.05 5.98 -1.82
C LEU A 35 5.91 5.46 -2.99
N PRO A 36 6.39 4.21 -3.03
CA PRO A 36 7.16 3.72 -4.18
C PRO A 36 6.39 3.78 -5.50
N PHE A 37 5.06 3.65 -5.48
CA PHE A 37 4.21 3.74 -6.67
C PHE A 37 4.23 5.14 -7.32
N PRO A 38 3.88 6.25 -6.63
CA PRO A 38 3.96 7.58 -7.23
C PRO A 38 5.39 8.00 -7.57
N VAL A 39 6.39 7.56 -6.82
CA VAL A 39 7.81 7.82 -7.15
C VAL A 39 8.17 7.19 -8.50
N ALA A 40 7.78 5.93 -8.75
CA ALA A 40 7.99 5.29 -10.05
C ALA A 40 7.32 6.06 -11.20
N ALA A 41 6.10 6.55 -10.97
CA ALA A 41 5.36 7.34 -11.96
C ALA A 41 6.04 8.68 -12.24
N SER A 42 6.39 9.43 -11.19
CA SER A 42 6.98 10.78 -11.29
C SER A 42 8.39 10.77 -11.90
N LEU A 43 9.17 9.71 -11.67
CA LEU A 43 10.49 9.53 -12.27
C LEU A 43 10.42 8.96 -13.70
N GLY A 44 9.22 8.66 -14.21
CA GLY A 44 9.03 8.14 -15.56
C GLY A 44 9.39 6.66 -15.73
N PHE A 45 9.61 5.91 -14.64
CA PHE A 45 10.09 4.54 -14.73
C PHE A 45 9.09 3.59 -15.43
N TYR A 46 7.78 3.84 -15.32
CA TYR A 46 6.78 3.11 -16.10
C TYR A 46 6.89 3.40 -17.60
N LYS A 47 7.13 4.66 -17.97
CA LYS A 47 7.33 5.05 -19.37
C LYS A 47 8.60 4.44 -19.96
N ASP A 48 9.68 4.37 -19.18
CA ASP A 48 10.94 3.73 -19.58
C ASP A 48 10.73 2.24 -19.90
N GLU A 49 9.78 1.58 -19.22
CA GLU A 49 9.37 0.20 -19.50
C GLU A 49 8.35 0.08 -20.65
N GLY A 50 8.00 1.19 -21.31
CA GLY A 50 7.03 1.22 -22.40
C GLY A 50 5.57 1.09 -21.94
N LEU A 51 5.25 1.52 -20.72
CA LEU A 51 3.90 1.52 -20.16
C LEU A 51 3.29 2.92 -20.18
N ASP A 52 2.02 3.02 -20.55
CA ASP A 52 1.16 4.18 -20.34
C ASP A 52 0.23 3.91 -19.15
N VAL A 53 0.64 4.42 -17.98
CA VAL A 53 -0.06 4.16 -16.71
C VAL A 53 -1.08 5.25 -16.44
N THR A 54 -2.35 4.86 -16.38
CA THR A 54 -3.43 5.70 -15.86
C THR A 54 -3.61 5.42 -14.37
N THR A 55 -3.57 6.47 -13.54
CA THR A 55 -3.68 6.35 -12.08
C THR A 55 -5.01 6.88 -11.58
N GLU A 56 -5.66 6.12 -10.70
CA GLU A 56 -6.86 6.55 -9.96
C GLU A 56 -6.64 6.42 -8.45
N ASN A 57 -6.94 7.50 -7.72
CA ASN A 57 -6.88 7.52 -6.25
C ASN A 57 -8.29 7.50 -5.67
N PHE A 58 -8.64 6.40 -5.01
CA PHE A 58 -9.95 6.24 -4.37
C PHE A 58 -10.09 6.96 -3.03
N ALA A 59 -9.06 7.57 -2.47
CA ALA A 59 -9.02 8.36 -1.23
C ALA A 59 -9.77 7.78 0.00
N GLN A 60 -10.66 6.82 -0.21
CA GLN A 60 -11.53 6.16 0.77
C GLN A 60 -10.92 4.87 1.34
N GLY A 61 -9.68 4.53 0.93
CA GLY A 61 -8.95 3.38 1.46
C GLY A 61 -8.96 2.13 0.58
N GLY A 62 -8.17 1.15 1.00
CA GLY A 62 -7.84 -0.04 0.22
C GLY A 62 -9.02 -0.93 -0.16
N SER A 63 -10.09 -0.97 0.66
CA SER A 63 -11.28 -1.78 0.33
C SER A 63 -12.00 -1.31 -0.95
N LYS A 64 -11.94 -0.01 -1.27
CA LYS A 64 -12.53 0.52 -2.52
C LYS A 64 -11.70 0.14 -3.74
N VAL A 65 -10.38 0.21 -3.62
CA VAL A 65 -9.46 -0.26 -4.68
C VAL A 65 -9.66 -1.75 -4.95
N LEU A 66 -9.77 -2.55 -3.88
CA LEU A 66 -10.02 -3.98 -4.01
C LEU A 66 -11.35 -4.27 -4.73
N GLN A 67 -12.41 -3.52 -4.42
CA GLN A 67 -13.69 -3.61 -5.14
C GLN A 67 -13.53 -3.27 -6.63
N ALA A 68 -12.79 -2.20 -6.96
CA ALA A 68 -12.51 -1.80 -8.34
C ALA A 68 -11.72 -2.88 -9.11
N LEU A 69 -10.71 -3.49 -8.46
CA LEU A 69 -9.94 -4.58 -9.04
C LEU A 69 -10.81 -5.81 -9.37
N VAL A 70 -11.63 -6.23 -8.40
CA VAL A 70 -12.51 -7.40 -8.58
C VAL A 70 -13.61 -7.13 -9.62
N ALA A 71 -14.03 -5.88 -9.77
CA ALA A 71 -14.98 -5.45 -10.80
C ALA A 71 -14.35 -5.26 -12.19
N GLY A 72 -13.02 -5.37 -12.32
CA GLY A 72 -12.30 -5.14 -13.57
C GLY A 72 -12.19 -3.67 -14.00
N SER A 73 -12.44 -2.74 -13.08
CA SER A 73 -12.29 -1.30 -13.34
C SER A 73 -10.82 -0.85 -13.29
N THR A 74 -9.96 -1.60 -12.62
CA THR A 74 -8.51 -1.42 -12.60
C THR A 74 -7.80 -2.74 -12.89
N ASP A 75 -6.57 -2.68 -13.41
CA ASP A 75 -5.78 -3.84 -13.81
C ASP A 75 -4.80 -4.26 -12.70
N VAL A 76 -4.20 -3.26 -12.04
CA VAL A 76 -3.29 -3.41 -10.91
C VAL A 76 -3.76 -2.50 -9.79
N ALA A 77 -3.77 -3.03 -8.59
CA ALA A 77 -4.12 -2.28 -7.40
C ALA A 77 -2.91 -2.10 -6.47
N VAL A 78 -2.84 -0.93 -5.83
CA VAL A 78 -1.92 -0.64 -4.73
C VAL A 78 -2.71 -0.68 -3.44
N GLY A 79 -2.45 -1.66 -2.61
CA GLY A 79 -3.18 -1.85 -1.36
C GLY A 79 -2.44 -2.80 -0.42
N PHE A 80 -3.12 -3.27 0.62
CA PHE A 80 -2.48 -4.09 1.64
C PHE A 80 -2.59 -5.57 1.33
N TYR A 81 -1.55 -6.33 1.72
CA TYR A 81 -1.44 -7.77 1.47
C TYR A 81 -2.59 -8.58 2.08
N ASP A 82 -3.09 -8.19 3.26
CA ASP A 82 -4.21 -8.86 3.93
C ASP A 82 -5.48 -8.98 3.06
N HIS A 83 -5.63 -8.10 2.07
CA HIS A 83 -6.70 -8.19 1.08
C HIS A 83 -6.61 -9.45 0.21
N THR A 84 -5.41 -9.95 -0.09
CA THR A 84 -5.25 -11.19 -0.87
C THR A 84 -5.80 -12.40 -0.11
N ILE A 85 -5.55 -12.44 1.21
CA ILE A 85 -6.08 -13.46 2.13
C ILE A 85 -7.61 -13.36 2.22
N GLN A 86 -8.12 -12.13 2.42
CA GLN A 86 -9.56 -11.87 2.47
C GLN A 86 -10.27 -12.32 1.18
N MET A 87 -9.68 -12.06 0.02
CA MET A 87 -10.27 -12.48 -1.25
C MET A 87 -10.24 -13.99 -1.43
N GLN A 88 -9.15 -14.65 -1.03
CA GLN A 88 -9.10 -16.11 -1.09
C GLN A 88 -10.18 -16.77 -0.22
N SER A 89 -10.51 -16.21 0.95
CA SER A 89 -11.62 -16.70 1.78
C SER A 89 -12.99 -16.60 1.09
N GLN A 90 -13.09 -15.79 0.02
CA GLN A 90 -14.27 -15.63 -0.82
C GLN A 90 -14.14 -16.35 -2.17
N ASN A 91 -13.18 -17.27 -2.31
CA ASN A 91 -12.85 -17.99 -3.54
C ASN A 91 -12.48 -17.05 -4.71
N LYS A 92 -11.87 -15.91 -4.41
CA LYS A 92 -11.33 -14.96 -5.40
C LYS A 92 -9.81 -14.92 -5.30
N HIS A 93 -9.13 -15.09 -6.43
CA HIS A 93 -7.68 -15.17 -6.47
C HIS A 93 -7.08 -13.82 -6.86
N VAL A 94 -6.64 -13.07 -5.83
CA VAL A 94 -5.87 -11.84 -5.94
C VAL A 94 -4.47 -12.12 -5.43
N VAL A 95 -3.45 -11.76 -6.21
CA VAL A 95 -2.06 -12.16 -5.97
C VAL A 95 -1.16 -10.94 -5.89
N GLY A 96 -0.44 -10.80 -4.78
CA GLY A 96 0.62 -9.81 -4.59
C GLY A 96 1.86 -10.18 -5.41
N PHE A 97 2.45 -9.22 -6.13
CA PHE A 97 3.61 -9.48 -6.96
C PHE A 97 4.80 -8.54 -6.74
N VAL A 98 4.60 -7.44 -5.99
CA VAL A 98 5.67 -6.56 -5.45
C VAL A 98 5.28 -6.11 -4.06
N GLN A 99 6.13 -6.31 -3.08
CA GLN A 99 5.99 -5.74 -1.74
C GLN A 99 6.60 -4.34 -1.69
N LEU A 100 5.79 -3.32 -1.34
CA LEU A 100 6.25 -1.93 -1.23
C LEU A 100 6.68 -1.62 0.20
N ALA A 101 5.93 -2.10 1.20
CA ALA A 101 6.20 -1.87 2.61
C ALA A 101 6.09 -3.16 3.43
N ARG A 102 7.06 -3.37 4.36
CA ARG A 102 7.14 -4.55 5.22
C ARG A 102 6.27 -4.44 6.46
N ASN A 103 6.12 -3.23 7.02
CA ASN A 103 5.35 -3.00 8.23
C ASN A 103 4.05 -2.24 7.93
N SER A 104 3.10 -2.35 8.87
CA SER A 104 1.75 -1.81 8.63
C SER A 104 1.73 -0.30 8.48
N GLY A 105 2.68 0.41 9.08
CA GLY A 105 2.68 1.86 9.07
C GLY A 105 1.47 2.47 9.80
N LEU A 106 0.59 1.66 10.37
CA LEU A 106 -0.60 2.09 11.09
C LEU A 106 -0.27 2.54 12.51
N VAL A 107 -1.01 3.54 12.96
CA VAL A 107 -1.02 3.99 14.35
C VAL A 107 -2.46 4.12 14.83
N LEU A 108 -2.66 4.03 16.15
CA LEU A 108 -3.83 4.54 16.83
C LEU A 108 -3.44 5.85 17.49
N ALA A 109 -4.01 6.96 17.02
CA ALA A 109 -3.85 8.29 17.59
C ALA A 109 -5.11 8.71 18.34
N GLY A 110 -4.98 9.57 19.32
CA GLY A 110 -6.07 10.19 20.04
C GLY A 110 -5.79 11.67 20.28
N THR A 111 -6.81 12.45 20.68
CA THR A 111 -6.64 13.83 21.11
C THR A 111 -5.74 13.91 22.35
N ASN A 112 -5.18 15.08 22.65
CA ASN A 112 -4.28 15.25 23.80
C ASN A 112 -4.97 14.98 25.15
N ASP A 113 -6.27 15.24 25.24
CA ASP A 113 -7.15 15.06 26.39
C ASP A 113 -7.90 13.72 26.40
N THR A 114 -7.60 12.82 25.45
CA THR A 114 -8.23 11.50 25.45
C THR A 114 -7.96 10.76 26.77
N ASP A 115 -9.00 10.15 27.33
CA ASP A 115 -8.95 9.28 28.50
C ASP A 115 -8.66 7.80 28.14
N PHE A 116 -8.51 7.49 26.85
CA PHE A 116 -8.07 6.17 26.43
C PHE A 116 -6.61 5.93 26.80
N ASP A 117 -6.39 4.86 27.57
CA ASP A 117 -5.08 4.38 28.01
C ASP A 117 -4.83 2.96 27.45
N PRO A 118 -3.86 2.76 26.54
CA PRO A 118 -3.54 1.42 26.02
C PRO A 118 -3.16 0.39 27.09
N ALA A 119 -2.67 0.83 28.27
CA ALA A 119 -2.41 -0.07 29.40
C ALA A 119 -3.69 -0.52 30.10
N LYS A 120 -4.83 0.12 29.82
CA LYS A 120 -6.17 -0.18 30.33
C LYS A 120 -7.14 -0.26 29.14
N PRO A 121 -7.08 -1.32 28.34
CA PRO A 121 -7.81 -1.42 27.06
C PRO A 121 -9.32 -1.16 27.17
N GLU A 122 -9.93 -1.47 28.31
CA GLU A 122 -11.35 -1.22 28.58
C GLU A 122 -11.76 0.25 28.51
N THR A 123 -10.79 1.19 28.65
CA THR A 123 -11.05 2.63 28.52
C THR A 123 -11.40 3.06 27.09
N ILE A 124 -11.26 2.18 26.11
CA ILE A 124 -11.72 2.43 24.72
C ILE A 124 -13.25 2.36 24.59
N LYS A 125 -13.95 1.77 25.57
CA LYS A 125 -15.41 1.60 25.49
C LYS A 125 -16.12 2.94 25.33
N GLY A 126 -17.11 2.95 24.42
CA GLY A 126 -17.89 4.13 24.08
C GLY A 126 -17.21 5.10 23.13
N LYS A 127 -15.94 4.88 22.74
CA LYS A 127 -15.21 5.76 21.83
C LYS A 127 -15.67 5.62 20.39
N LYS A 128 -15.61 6.73 19.66
CA LYS A 128 -15.76 6.80 18.21
C LYS A 128 -14.37 6.65 17.60
N VAL A 129 -14.13 5.54 16.91
CA VAL A 129 -12.84 5.24 16.29
C VAL A 129 -12.93 5.45 14.78
N GLY A 130 -12.18 6.44 14.29
CA GLY A 130 -12.04 6.70 12.86
C GLY A 130 -11.12 5.69 12.19
N ILE A 131 -11.54 5.17 11.05
CA ILE A 131 -10.77 4.29 10.16
C ILE A 131 -10.83 4.83 8.74
N THR A 132 -10.02 4.31 7.82
CA THR A 132 -10.12 4.74 6.41
C THR A 132 -11.47 4.35 5.81
N SER A 133 -11.83 3.08 5.89
CA SER A 133 -13.16 2.58 5.51
C SER A 133 -13.40 1.18 6.08
N PRO A 134 -14.64 0.75 6.25
CA PRO A 134 -14.95 -0.63 6.63
C PRO A 134 -14.34 -1.65 5.66
N GLY A 135 -13.73 -2.70 6.19
CA GLY A 135 -13.05 -3.75 5.42
C GLY A 135 -11.67 -3.36 4.90
N SER A 136 -11.10 -2.24 5.35
CA SER A 136 -9.69 -1.88 5.11
C SER A 136 -8.79 -2.35 6.24
N SER A 137 -7.47 -2.33 6.04
CA SER A 137 -6.51 -2.76 7.05
C SER A 137 -6.53 -1.91 8.33
N SER A 138 -7.00 -0.65 8.27
CA SER A 138 -7.23 0.16 9.47
C SER A 138 -8.46 -0.32 10.27
N ASP A 139 -9.47 -0.88 9.63
CA ASP A 139 -10.59 -1.58 10.26
C ASP A 139 -10.10 -2.89 10.90
N PHE A 140 -9.24 -3.64 10.19
CA PHE A 140 -8.65 -4.88 10.72
C PHE A 140 -7.77 -4.63 11.94
N PHE A 141 -7.00 -3.54 11.96
CA PHE A 141 -6.19 -3.13 13.10
C PHE A 141 -7.03 -2.98 14.37
N ILE A 142 -8.11 -2.19 14.31
CA ILE A 142 -8.92 -1.95 15.52
C ILE A 142 -9.71 -3.17 15.95
N ARG A 143 -10.24 -3.97 15.02
CA ARG A 143 -10.94 -5.22 15.35
C ARG A 143 -9.99 -6.23 15.99
N TYR A 144 -8.77 -6.34 15.49
CA TYR A 144 -7.74 -7.18 16.08
C TYR A 144 -7.40 -6.71 17.49
N TYR A 145 -7.18 -5.40 17.70
CA TYR A 145 -6.94 -4.83 19.03
C TYR A 145 -8.09 -5.17 19.99
N MET A 146 -9.34 -4.96 19.60
CA MET A 146 -10.51 -5.30 20.40
C MET A 146 -10.50 -6.79 20.78
N LYS A 147 -10.23 -7.65 19.81
CA LYS A 147 -10.17 -9.10 20.02
C LYS A 147 -9.07 -9.54 20.97
N GLN A 148 -7.86 -8.99 20.84
CA GLN A 148 -6.73 -9.30 21.70
C GLN A 148 -7.00 -8.95 23.18
N HIS A 149 -7.83 -7.94 23.41
CA HIS A 149 -8.18 -7.49 24.75
C HIS A 149 -9.54 -7.99 25.26
N ASN A 150 -10.13 -9.00 24.59
CA ASN A 150 -11.45 -9.57 24.93
C ASN A 150 -12.57 -8.52 24.97
N LEU A 151 -12.48 -7.51 24.11
CA LEU A 151 -13.50 -6.47 23.90
C LEU A 151 -14.39 -6.82 22.70
N SER A 152 -15.63 -6.33 22.70
CA SER A 152 -16.57 -6.49 21.60
C SER A 152 -16.47 -5.32 20.63
N ASP A 153 -16.66 -5.57 19.33
CA ASP A 153 -16.81 -4.50 18.33
C ASP A 153 -17.97 -3.55 18.67
N ASN A 154 -18.96 -4.01 19.42
CA ASN A 154 -20.08 -3.18 19.89
C ASN A 154 -19.72 -2.25 21.07
N ASP A 155 -18.52 -2.43 21.67
CA ASP A 155 -18.04 -1.53 22.72
C ASP A 155 -17.56 -0.18 22.17
N ILE A 156 -17.36 -0.05 20.85
CA ILE A 156 -16.92 1.17 20.16
C ILE A 156 -17.80 1.51 18.95
N SER A 157 -17.70 2.74 18.45
CA SER A 157 -18.30 3.15 17.18
C SER A 157 -17.23 3.28 16.11
N ILE A 158 -17.20 2.39 15.12
CA ILE A 158 -16.24 2.43 14.02
C ILE A 158 -16.79 3.33 12.90
N ILE A 159 -16.04 4.37 12.51
CA ILE A 159 -16.48 5.41 11.58
C ILE A 159 -15.47 5.54 10.43
N GLY A 160 -15.91 5.37 9.18
CA GLY A 160 -15.10 5.63 8.00
C GLY A 160 -14.88 7.13 7.80
N VAL A 161 -13.63 7.60 7.90
CA VAL A 161 -13.25 9.02 7.77
C VAL A 161 -12.28 9.27 6.63
N GLY A 162 -11.90 8.23 5.88
CA GLY A 162 -10.89 8.31 4.83
C GLY A 162 -9.48 8.41 5.38
N SER A 163 -8.57 9.01 4.61
CA SER A 163 -7.15 9.17 4.95
C SER A 163 -6.70 10.63 4.80
N GLY A 164 -5.47 10.91 5.21
CA GLY A 164 -4.85 12.23 5.04
C GLY A 164 -5.61 13.34 5.75
N ALA A 165 -5.80 14.48 5.07
CA ALA A 165 -6.39 15.69 5.66
C ALA A 165 -7.82 15.49 6.18
N ALA A 166 -8.63 14.66 5.51
CA ALA A 166 -10.01 14.38 5.93
C ALA A 166 -10.06 13.66 7.28
N ALA A 167 -9.19 12.67 7.47
CA ALA A 167 -9.08 11.94 8.73
C ALA A 167 -8.60 12.84 9.89
N VAL A 168 -7.58 13.68 9.64
CA VAL A 168 -7.10 14.66 10.63
C VAL A 168 -8.20 15.65 11.02
N ALA A 169 -8.94 16.16 10.03
CA ALA A 169 -10.05 17.08 10.28
C ALA A 169 -11.19 16.42 11.10
N ALA A 170 -11.46 15.14 10.89
CA ALA A 170 -12.46 14.43 11.67
C ALA A 170 -12.08 14.33 13.16
N LEU A 171 -10.79 14.06 13.47
CA LEU A 171 -10.27 14.05 14.83
C LEU A 171 -10.32 15.46 15.44
N GLN A 172 -9.83 16.46 14.71
CA GLN A 172 -9.80 17.87 15.17
C GLN A 172 -11.19 18.43 15.46
N GLN A 173 -12.20 18.01 14.71
CA GLN A 173 -13.59 18.47 14.87
C GLN A 173 -14.38 17.65 15.91
N GLY A 174 -13.75 16.69 16.61
CA GLY A 174 -14.43 15.84 17.58
C GLY A 174 -15.48 14.89 16.99
N LYS A 175 -15.44 14.64 15.67
CA LYS A 175 -16.30 13.64 15.01
C LYS A 175 -15.91 12.22 15.41
N ILE A 176 -14.65 12.04 15.74
CA ILE A 176 -14.04 10.81 16.27
C ILE A 176 -13.18 11.16 17.48
N ASP A 177 -13.01 10.21 18.40
CA ASP A 177 -12.20 10.34 19.60
C ASP A 177 -10.79 9.78 19.38
N LEU A 178 -10.71 8.72 18.57
CA LEU A 178 -9.49 8.01 18.22
C LEU A 178 -9.43 7.82 16.69
N LEU A 179 -8.21 7.75 16.15
CA LEU A 179 -7.96 7.61 14.72
C LEU A 179 -6.96 6.50 14.44
N VAL A 180 -7.37 5.48 13.71
CA VAL A 180 -6.46 4.50 13.09
C VAL A 180 -6.13 4.98 11.68
N ASN A 181 -4.88 5.38 11.47
CA ASN A 181 -4.43 5.85 10.16
C ASN A 181 -2.91 5.67 10.02
N TYR A 182 -2.36 6.09 8.92
CA TYR A 182 -0.92 6.05 8.60
C TYR A 182 -0.37 7.46 8.36
N ASP A 183 0.92 7.56 8.12
CA ASP A 183 1.52 8.80 7.65
C ASP A 183 1.03 9.17 6.23
N PRO A 184 0.85 10.48 5.96
CA PRO A 184 1.26 11.61 6.80
C PRO A 184 0.25 12.02 7.88
N ALA A 185 -0.96 11.41 7.97
CA ALA A 185 -1.98 11.82 8.94
C ALA A 185 -1.46 11.70 10.39
N ALA A 186 -0.75 10.60 10.71
CA ALA A 186 -0.16 10.38 12.03
C ALA A 186 0.81 11.51 12.44
N THR A 187 1.75 11.83 11.57
CA THR A 187 2.71 12.93 11.80
C THR A 187 2.01 14.29 11.89
N ILE A 188 1.02 14.57 11.03
CA ILE A 188 0.26 15.83 11.07
C ILE A 188 -0.48 16.00 12.41
N VAL A 189 -1.08 14.95 12.96
CA VAL A 189 -1.75 15.00 14.27
C VAL A 189 -0.78 15.46 15.36
N VAL A 190 0.42 14.91 15.38
CA VAL A 190 1.46 15.23 16.37
C VAL A 190 2.06 16.63 16.15
N GLU A 191 2.53 16.92 14.94
CA GLU A 191 3.23 18.17 14.61
C GLU A 191 2.34 19.40 14.77
N ARG A 192 1.02 19.26 14.57
CA ARG A 192 0.06 20.34 14.82
C ARG A 192 -0.46 20.41 16.25
N GLY A 193 0.02 19.54 17.14
CA GLY A 193 -0.43 19.48 18.52
C GLY A 193 -1.89 19.08 18.70
N LEU A 194 -2.48 18.40 17.70
CA LEU A 194 -3.89 17.98 17.74
C LEU A 194 -4.11 16.73 18.60
N GLY A 195 -3.04 15.95 18.83
CA GLY A 195 -3.11 14.72 19.57
C GLY A 195 -1.77 14.03 19.71
N LYS A 196 -1.82 12.79 20.15
CA LYS A 196 -0.66 11.92 20.41
C LYS A 196 -0.86 10.54 19.81
N ILE A 197 0.25 9.85 19.50
CA ILE A 197 0.22 8.44 19.12
C ILE A 197 0.11 7.61 20.41
N LEU A 198 -0.84 6.69 20.41
CA LEU A 198 -1.17 5.82 21.54
C LEU A 198 -0.69 4.38 21.33
N ILE A 199 -0.81 3.89 20.08
CA ILE A 199 -0.29 2.59 19.63
C ILE A 199 0.39 2.83 18.29
N ASP A 200 1.60 2.29 18.12
CA ASP A 200 2.45 2.56 16.96
C ASP A 200 2.99 1.26 16.35
N ALA A 201 2.51 0.89 15.16
CA ALA A 201 2.97 -0.28 14.42
C ALA A 201 3.85 0.09 13.20
N ARG A 202 4.51 1.27 13.21
CA ARG A 202 5.36 1.74 12.11
C ARG A 202 6.75 1.13 12.08
N SER A 203 7.22 0.55 13.20
CA SER A 203 8.51 -0.12 13.28
C SER A 203 8.36 -1.64 13.37
N ASP A 204 9.46 -2.37 13.13
CA ASP A 204 9.49 -3.83 13.32
C ASP A 204 9.10 -4.22 14.76
N GLN A 205 9.58 -3.47 15.77
CA GLN A 205 9.21 -3.71 17.14
C GLN A 205 7.73 -3.41 17.40
N GLY A 206 7.24 -2.25 16.89
CA GLY A 206 5.83 -1.89 17.02
C GLY A 206 4.89 -2.88 16.31
N ALA A 207 5.28 -3.39 15.15
CA ALA A 207 4.53 -4.44 14.46
C ALA A 207 4.47 -5.72 15.30
N LYS A 208 5.59 -6.13 15.92
CA LYS A 208 5.63 -7.28 16.84
C LYS A 208 4.76 -7.06 18.10
N ASP A 209 4.81 -5.86 18.67
CA ASP A 209 4.02 -5.52 19.85
C ASP A 209 2.51 -5.54 19.56
N VAL A 210 2.12 -5.07 18.37
CA VAL A 210 0.70 -5.00 17.97
C VAL A 210 0.18 -6.32 17.41
N TYR A 211 0.95 -6.98 16.53
CA TYR A 211 0.46 -8.12 15.74
C TYR A 211 1.13 -9.46 16.11
N GLY A 212 2.17 -9.44 16.93
CA GLY A 212 2.97 -10.62 17.25
C GLY A 212 4.05 -10.93 16.22
N GLY A 213 4.19 -10.16 15.15
CA GLY A 213 5.16 -10.38 14.09
C GLY A 213 5.21 -9.24 13.09
N ILE A 214 6.07 -9.37 12.08
CA ILE A 214 6.09 -8.47 10.92
C ILE A 214 4.75 -8.59 10.18
N TYR A 215 4.19 -7.45 9.79
CA TYR A 215 2.91 -7.38 9.09
C TYR A 215 3.10 -6.72 7.73
N PRO A 216 3.37 -7.49 6.67
CA PRO A 216 3.49 -6.98 5.31
C PRO A 216 2.24 -6.23 4.90
N THR A 217 2.43 -5.07 4.28
CA THR A 217 1.30 -4.18 4.00
C THR A 217 1.22 -3.80 2.55
N SER A 218 1.68 -2.61 2.19
CA SER A 218 1.48 -2.12 0.85
C SER A 218 2.17 -3.01 -0.18
N VAL A 219 1.38 -3.48 -1.13
CA VAL A 219 1.82 -4.35 -2.22
C VAL A 219 1.16 -3.91 -3.53
N LEU A 220 1.78 -4.24 -4.65
CA LEU A 220 1.09 -4.31 -5.92
C LEU A 220 0.45 -5.69 -6.03
N TYR A 221 -0.85 -5.72 -6.32
CA TYR A 221 -1.57 -6.96 -6.57
C TYR A 221 -2.52 -6.82 -7.77
N ALA A 222 -2.79 -7.96 -8.41
CA ALA A 222 -3.73 -8.08 -9.51
C ALA A 222 -4.52 -9.39 -9.37
N THR A 223 -5.57 -9.57 -10.17
CA THR A 223 -6.22 -10.88 -10.24
C THR A 223 -5.29 -11.89 -10.88
N GLN A 224 -5.39 -13.16 -10.46
CA GLN A 224 -4.59 -14.23 -11.05
C GLN A 224 -4.79 -14.35 -12.56
N ASP A 225 -6.03 -14.12 -13.02
CA ASP A 225 -6.37 -14.17 -14.45
C ASP A 225 -5.64 -13.06 -15.23
N TYR A 226 -5.59 -11.82 -14.68
CA TYR A 226 -4.85 -10.73 -15.31
C TYR A 226 -3.35 -11.02 -15.37
N ILE A 227 -2.75 -11.53 -14.27
CA ILE A 227 -1.32 -11.92 -14.24
C ILE A 227 -1.00 -12.97 -15.29
N ASN A 228 -1.87 -13.98 -15.45
CA ASN A 228 -1.69 -15.05 -16.43
C ASN A 228 -1.83 -14.57 -17.87
N ALA A 229 -2.76 -13.65 -18.12
CA ALA A 229 -3.02 -13.10 -19.45
C ALA A 229 -1.97 -12.05 -19.86
N ASN A 230 -1.38 -11.31 -18.90
CA ASN A 230 -0.50 -10.17 -19.15
C ASN A 230 0.84 -10.24 -18.39
N PRO A 231 1.58 -11.37 -18.45
CA PRO A 231 2.79 -11.54 -17.65
C PRO A 231 3.91 -10.53 -17.99
N GLU A 232 3.97 -10.07 -19.25
CA GLU A 232 4.94 -9.06 -19.68
C GLU A 232 4.64 -7.68 -19.08
N VAL A 233 3.37 -7.28 -19.04
CA VAL A 233 2.92 -6.04 -18.38
C VAL A 233 3.26 -6.07 -16.89
N ILE A 234 2.97 -7.18 -16.21
CA ILE A 234 3.29 -7.36 -14.78
C ILE A 234 4.80 -7.30 -14.56
N GLN A 235 5.61 -7.86 -15.45
CA GLN A 235 7.07 -7.76 -15.36
C GLN A 235 7.56 -6.31 -15.51
N LYS A 236 7.03 -5.56 -16.47
CA LYS A 236 7.36 -4.15 -16.69
C LYS A 236 6.95 -3.28 -15.50
N VAL A 237 5.74 -3.46 -14.96
CA VAL A 237 5.28 -2.79 -13.74
C VAL A 237 6.21 -3.11 -12.56
N THR A 238 6.60 -4.36 -12.42
CA THR A 238 7.53 -4.81 -11.38
C THR A 238 8.89 -4.14 -11.53
N ASN A 239 9.49 -4.13 -12.74
CA ASN A 239 10.79 -3.51 -12.99
C ASN A 239 10.80 -2.02 -12.57
N ALA A 240 9.80 -1.27 -13.02
CA ALA A 240 9.64 0.15 -12.70
C ALA A 240 9.52 0.39 -11.19
N THR A 241 8.74 -0.44 -10.50
CA THR A 241 8.48 -0.29 -9.07
C THR A 241 9.70 -0.68 -8.23
N VAL A 242 10.39 -1.77 -8.55
CA VAL A 242 11.63 -2.17 -7.87
C VAL A 242 12.72 -1.12 -8.08
N ARG A 243 12.82 -0.53 -9.26
CA ARG A 243 13.71 0.60 -9.53
C ARG A 243 13.39 1.80 -8.64
N ALA A 244 12.12 2.08 -8.37
CA ALA A 244 11.73 3.16 -7.46
C ALA A 244 12.10 2.85 -6.00
N LEU A 245 11.94 1.62 -5.53
CA LEU A 245 12.40 1.19 -4.20
C LEU A 245 13.91 1.42 -4.04
N HIS A 246 14.71 0.98 -5.01
CA HIS A 246 16.16 1.19 -4.99
C HIS A 246 16.53 2.67 -5.04
N TRP A 247 15.84 3.47 -5.87
CA TRP A 247 16.07 4.91 -5.95
C TRP A 247 15.76 5.59 -4.60
N MET A 248 14.62 5.30 -3.98
CA MET A 248 14.23 5.85 -2.68
C MET A 248 15.22 5.50 -1.56
N LYS A 249 15.81 4.31 -1.59
CA LYS A 249 16.82 3.89 -0.61
C LYS A 249 18.08 4.76 -0.66
N GLN A 250 18.43 5.28 -1.85
CA GLN A 250 19.66 6.06 -2.12
C GLN A 250 19.46 7.58 -1.95
N HIS A 251 18.22 8.07 -1.79
CA HIS A 251 17.91 9.49 -1.76
C HIS A 251 17.33 9.94 -0.42
N SER A 252 17.53 11.22 -0.08
CA SER A 252 16.98 11.82 1.12
C SER A 252 15.46 12.00 1.03
N ALA A 253 14.81 12.23 2.16
CA ALA A 253 13.37 12.52 2.19
C ALA A 253 13.02 13.78 1.39
N GLU A 254 13.88 14.82 1.45
CA GLU A 254 13.73 16.06 0.68
C GLU A 254 13.77 15.78 -0.83
N GLU A 255 14.73 14.96 -1.28
CA GLU A 255 14.87 14.60 -2.69
C GLU A 255 13.68 13.78 -3.18
N ILE A 256 13.19 12.85 -2.36
CA ILE A 256 11.98 12.06 -2.65
C ILE A 256 10.77 12.99 -2.79
N VAL A 257 10.53 13.85 -1.80
CA VAL A 257 9.38 14.77 -1.79
C VAL A 257 9.44 15.76 -2.96
N ALA A 258 10.64 16.20 -3.36
CA ALA A 258 10.82 17.08 -4.52
C ALA A 258 10.42 16.45 -5.87
N LYS A 259 10.25 15.13 -5.93
CA LYS A 259 9.81 14.41 -7.15
C LYS A 259 8.32 14.10 -7.17
N LEU A 260 7.63 14.29 -6.05
CA LEU A 260 6.20 13.98 -5.97
C LEU A 260 5.37 15.10 -6.58
N PRO A 261 4.24 14.78 -7.24
CA PRO A 261 3.25 15.77 -7.60
C PRO A 261 2.66 16.47 -6.36
N ASP A 262 2.24 17.71 -6.51
CA ASP A 262 1.74 18.53 -5.40
C ASP A 262 0.53 17.91 -4.70
N ASP A 263 -0.31 17.17 -5.39
CA ASP A 263 -1.49 16.48 -4.85
C ASP A 263 -1.15 15.29 -3.94
N PHE A 264 0.09 14.78 -3.98
CA PHE A 264 0.60 13.80 -3.03
C PHE A 264 1.04 14.43 -1.71
N VAL A 265 1.54 15.66 -1.74
CA VAL A 265 2.09 16.32 -0.57
C VAL A 265 0.98 16.90 0.30
N SER A 266 0.52 16.14 1.30
CA SER A 266 -0.52 16.58 2.23
C SER A 266 0.05 17.47 3.33
N GLY A 267 -0.57 18.63 3.55
CA GLY A 267 -0.14 19.58 4.59
C GLY A 267 1.02 20.46 4.15
N ASP A 268 1.81 20.94 5.10
CA ASP A 268 3.02 21.68 4.79
C ASP A 268 4.18 20.75 4.39
N LYS A 269 5.03 21.22 3.50
CA LYS A 269 6.11 20.43 2.92
C LYS A 269 7.11 19.92 3.97
N GLN A 270 7.39 20.68 5.02
CA GLN A 270 8.36 20.29 6.04
C GLN A 270 7.83 19.13 6.89
N THR A 271 6.57 19.21 7.31
CA THR A 271 5.90 18.12 8.02
C THR A 271 5.85 16.84 7.14
N TYR A 272 5.60 16.99 5.84
CA TYR A 272 5.60 15.86 4.92
C TYR A 272 6.99 15.22 4.76
N ILE A 273 8.06 16.03 4.67
CA ILE A 273 9.44 15.54 4.65
C ILE A 273 9.77 14.75 5.92
N LYS A 274 9.41 15.25 7.10
CA LYS A 274 9.59 14.51 8.36
C LYS A 274 8.84 13.17 8.37
N ALA A 275 7.63 13.16 7.84
CA ALA A 275 6.85 11.92 7.72
C ALA A 275 7.52 10.91 6.78
N VAL A 276 8.03 11.36 5.62
CA VAL A 276 8.77 10.51 4.68
C VAL A 276 10.03 9.96 5.31
N GLU A 277 10.81 10.78 6.05
CA GLU A 277 12.02 10.30 6.74
C GLU A 277 11.69 9.22 7.77
N ALA A 278 10.64 9.42 8.58
CA ALA A 278 10.17 8.41 9.52
C ALA A 278 9.70 7.11 8.84
N ALA A 279 9.10 7.23 7.65
CA ALA A 279 8.57 6.10 6.90
C ALA A 279 9.64 5.31 6.10
N LYS A 280 10.85 5.84 5.89
CA LYS A 280 11.87 5.15 5.07
C LYS A 280 12.18 3.73 5.53
N ALA A 281 12.13 3.47 6.84
CA ALA A 281 12.40 2.16 7.41
C ALA A 281 11.32 1.10 7.12
N ILE A 282 10.11 1.51 6.70
CA ILE A 282 9.04 0.53 6.42
C ILE A 282 9.14 -0.05 5.01
N PHE A 283 9.84 0.60 4.07
CA PHE A 283 9.86 0.14 2.67
C PHE A 283 10.61 -1.16 2.51
N SER A 284 10.12 -1.97 1.57
CA SER A 284 10.83 -3.17 1.11
C SER A 284 12.13 -2.77 0.44
N GLU A 285 13.17 -3.56 0.64
CA GLU A 285 14.48 -3.31 0.01
C GLU A 285 14.50 -3.66 -1.47
N ASP A 286 13.78 -4.72 -1.86
CA ASP A 286 13.86 -5.32 -3.19
C ASP A 286 12.49 -5.77 -3.76
N GLY A 287 11.41 -5.52 -3.05
CA GLY A 287 10.05 -5.85 -3.45
C GLY A 287 9.63 -7.30 -3.19
N LYS A 288 10.48 -8.15 -2.60
CA LYS A 288 10.17 -9.56 -2.33
C LYS A 288 9.28 -9.73 -1.10
N PHE A 289 8.48 -10.78 -1.16
CA PHE A 289 7.73 -11.30 -0.02
C PHE A 289 8.59 -12.33 0.72
N GLU A 290 8.66 -12.20 2.05
CA GLU A 290 9.22 -13.21 2.93
C GLU A 290 8.09 -14.12 3.43
N PRO A 291 8.09 -15.42 3.07
CA PRO A 291 6.96 -16.32 3.39
C PRO A 291 6.60 -16.35 4.88
N ALA A 292 7.59 -16.29 5.76
CA ALA A 292 7.36 -16.31 7.21
C ALA A 292 6.59 -15.09 7.71
N ASP A 293 6.75 -13.92 7.07
CA ASP A 293 6.07 -12.69 7.46
C ASP A 293 4.57 -12.74 7.10
N LEU A 294 4.17 -13.58 6.14
CA LEU A 294 2.79 -13.67 5.65
C LEU A 294 1.85 -14.42 6.60
N GLU A 295 2.41 -15.18 7.53
CA GLU A 295 1.64 -15.87 8.57
C GLU A 295 0.98 -14.89 9.55
N THR A 296 1.63 -13.76 9.83
CA THR A 296 1.10 -12.76 10.76
C THR A 296 -0.25 -12.18 10.31
N PRO A 297 -0.42 -11.63 9.08
CA PRO A 297 -1.72 -11.14 8.63
C PRO A 297 -2.78 -12.25 8.54
N LEU A 298 -2.41 -13.50 8.25
CA LEU A 298 -3.34 -14.62 8.29
C LEU A 298 -3.84 -14.88 9.72
N ALA A 299 -2.93 -14.94 10.69
CA ALA A 299 -3.29 -15.15 12.10
C ALA A 299 -4.18 -14.01 12.63
N VAL A 300 -3.83 -12.77 12.29
CA VAL A 300 -4.61 -11.59 12.65
C VAL A 300 -6.03 -11.69 12.09
N LEU A 301 -6.18 -11.91 10.78
CA LEU A 301 -7.50 -12.02 10.14
C LEU A 301 -8.32 -13.18 10.71
N LYS A 302 -7.73 -14.34 10.92
CA LYS A 302 -8.42 -15.50 11.51
C LYS A 302 -9.00 -15.22 12.90
N SER A 303 -8.40 -14.29 13.65
CA SER A 303 -8.82 -14.02 15.03
C SER A 303 -10.17 -13.33 15.15
N PHE A 304 -10.58 -12.56 14.14
CA PHE A 304 -11.81 -11.75 14.16
C PHE A 304 -12.69 -11.91 12.92
N ASN A 305 -12.17 -12.45 11.81
CA ASN A 305 -12.91 -12.59 10.55
C ASN A 305 -13.34 -14.05 10.37
N ASP A 306 -14.61 -14.33 10.63
CA ASP A 306 -15.18 -15.67 10.54
C ASP A 306 -15.03 -16.33 9.16
N ALA A 307 -15.09 -15.57 8.07
CA ALA A 307 -14.92 -16.09 6.72
C ALA A 307 -13.50 -16.62 6.53
N VAL A 308 -12.48 -15.86 6.97
CA VAL A 308 -11.07 -16.27 6.92
C VAL A 308 -10.80 -17.44 7.89
N ALA A 309 -11.41 -17.39 9.10
CA ALA A 309 -11.22 -18.45 10.11
C ALA A 309 -11.74 -19.82 9.61
N LYS A 310 -12.84 -19.84 8.87
CA LYS A 310 -13.47 -21.06 8.34
C LYS A 310 -12.88 -21.52 7.01
N ALA A 311 -12.19 -20.65 6.27
CA ALA A 311 -11.62 -20.97 4.99
C ALA A 311 -10.28 -21.71 5.11
N THR A 312 -9.98 -22.57 4.13
CA THR A 312 -8.64 -23.10 3.92
C THR A 312 -7.87 -22.08 3.08
N ILE A 313 -6.93 -21.38 3.70
CA ILE A 313 -6.09 -20.37 3.04
C ILE A 313 -4.74 -21.01 2.72
N ASP A 314 -4.36 -21.00 1.43
CA ASP A 314 -3.01 -21.34 0.97
C ASP A 314 -2.24 -20.07 0.67
N LEU A 315 -1.35 -19.67 1.58
CA LEU A 315 -0.54 -18.46 1.44
C LEU A 315 0.34 -18.48 0.19
N ASN A 316 0.76 -19.66 -0.30
CA ASN A 316 1.60 -19.75 -1.50
C ASN A 316 0.88 -19.30 -2.78
N THR A 317 -0.44 -19.21 -2.75
CA THR A 317 -1.25 -18.70 -3.88
C THR A 317 -1.67 -17.25 -3.73
N THR A 318 -1.32 -16.59 -2.63
CA THR A 318 -1.66 -15.19 -2.36
C THR A 318 -0.57 -14.20 -2.83
N TYR A 319 0.60 -14.70 -3.20
CA TYR A 319 1.71 -13.88 -3.67
C TYR A 319 2.58 -14.61 -4.71
N THR A 320 3.43 -13.86 -5.39
CA THR A 320 4.48 -14.43 -6.23
C THR A 320 5.74 -13.56 -6.21
N ASN A 321 6.90 -14.19 -6.04
CA ASN A 321 8.21 -13.55 -6.18
C ASN A 321 8.82 -13.73 -7.59
N LYS A 322 8.08 -14.30 -8.54
CA LYS A 322 8.58 -14.58 -9.89
C LYS A 322 9.12 -13.33 -10.58
N PHE A 323 8.34 -12.25 -10.56
CA PHE A 323 8.65 -11.04 -11.30
C PHE A 323 9.74 -10.20 -10.64
N VAL A 324 9.76 -10.09 -9.31
CA VAL A 324 10.83 -9.39 -8.58
C VAL A 324 12.19 -10.10 -8.70
N LYS A 325 12.20 -11.44 -8.71
CA LYS A 325 13.44 -12.21 -8.97
C LYS A 325 14.00 -11.93 -10.37
N ALA A 326 13.12 -11.80 -11.38
CA ALA A 326 13.53 -11.46 -12.74
C ALA A 326 13.98 -9.99 -12.88
N ALA A 327 13.36 -9.06 -12.13
CA ALA A 327 13.78 -7.65 -12.08
C ALA A 327 15.18 -7.49 -11.48
N ALA A 328 15.47 -8.19 -10.37
CA ALA A 328 16.78 -8.15 -9.70
C ALA A 328 17.91 -8.65 -10.61
N SER A 329 17.66 -9.62 -11.48
CA SER A 329 18.66 -10.13 -12.43
C SER A 329 19.04 -9.15 -13.55
N LYS A 330 18.19 -8.15 -13.84
CA LYS A 330 18.45 -7.12 -14.85
C LYS A 330 19.18 -5.88 -14.29
N GLY A 331 19.10 -5.65 -12.97
CA GLY A 331 19.72 -4.49 -12.30
C GLY A 331 21.17 -4.68 -11.87
N GLY A 332 21.78 -5.80 -12.18
CA GLY A 332 23.15 -6.17 -11.81
C GLY A 332 24.22 -5.85 -12.87
N ASN A 333 23.98 -4.89 -13.77
CA ASN A 333 24.99 -4.39 -14.72
C ASN A 333 25.22 -2.89 -14.52
#